data_3ccc7909b39c5bacc619dd7f86e9e149
#
_entry.id   3ccc7909b39c5bacc619dd7f86e9e149
#
_cell.length_a   1.000
_cell.length_b   1.000
_cell.length_c   1.000
_cell.angle_alpha   90.00
_cell.angle_beta   90.00
_cell.angle_gamma   90.00
#
_symmetry.space_group_name_H-M   'P 1'
#
loop_
_entity.id
_entity.type
_entity.pdbx_description
1 polymer ?
#
loop_
_entity_poly.entity_id
_entity_poly.type
_entity_poly.pdbx_seq_one_letter_code
_entity_poly.pdbx_strand_id
1 'polypeptide(L)'
;MLESVGRLTGVPWAKQGPAFLVGLGHGATHWMAAFFYLLLPFIAKDIGLSYTDAGLLVSIFHLSSLVANFGSGLMVDITGRRIVFQIVSLIVGGAALLTFGLVREFLLLTALVILLGVSNNLWHPPAIAFLSDRYPGNRGYALSVHALCANLGDTIAPLAVGALLLILTWQGTAVIGAAPVFLVTLI
;
A
#
# COMPACT_ATOMS: atom_id res chain seq x y z
N MET A 1 -11.15 1.98 30.35
CA MET A 1 -11.16 1.39 29.00
C MET A 1 -9.76 1.42 28.35
N LEU A 2 -9.04 2.54 28.23
CA LEU A 2 -7.71 2.59 27.60
C LEU A 2 -6.62 1.83 28.37
N GLU A 3 -6.67 1.83 29.70
CA GLU A 3 -5.75 1.02 30.53
C GLU A 3 -6.01 -0.49 30.42
N SER A 4 -7.27 -0.88 30.20
CA SER A 4 -7.58 -2.31 29.98
C SER A 4 -7.01 -2.82 28.66
N VAL A 5 -6.96 -2.00 27.60
CA VAL A 5 -6.29 -2.33 26.34
C VAL A 5 -4.79 -2.53 26.56
N GLY A 6 -4.14 -1.64 27.34
CA GLY A 6 -2.73 -1.80 27.68
C GLY A 6 -2.41 -3.09 28.43
N ARG A 7 -3.31 -3.53 29.34
CA ARG A 7 -3.16 -4.81 30.07
C ARG A 7 -3.33 -6.03 29.16
N LEU A 8 -4.23 -5.97 28.19
CA LEU A 8 -4.48 -7.07 27.24
C LEU A 8 -3.35 -7.21 26.22
N THR A 9 -2.81 -6.10 25.75
CA THR A 9 -1.77 -6.09 24.69
C THR A 9 -0.34 -6.16 25.23
N GLY A 10 -0.14 -5.94 26.52
CA GLY A 10 1.18 -5.80 27.13
C GLY A 10 1.92 -4.50 26.76
N VAL A 11 1.27 -3.60 25.97
CA VAL A 11 1.82 -2.32 25.53
C VAL A 11 0.96 -1.19 26.11
N PRO A 12 1.51 -0.27 26.93
CA PRO A 12 0.78 0.87 27.43
C PRO A 12 0.14 1.68 26.29
N TRP A 13 -1.09 2.16 26.48
CA TRP A 13 -1.83 2.89 25.44
C TRP A 13 -1.01 4.06 24.84
N ALA A 14 -0.33 4.84 25.67
CA ALA A 14 0.50 5.95 25.24
C ALA A 14 1.67 5.55 24.32
N LYS A 15 2.03 4.26 24.27
CA LYS A 15 3.12 3.73 23.44
C LYS A 15 2.64 2.99 22.19
N GLN A 16 1.33 2.91 21.96
CA GLN A 16 0.78 2.17 20.82
C GLN A 16 0.77 2.97 19.50
N GLY A 17 0.86 4.31 19.58
CA GLY A 17 0.79 5.21 18.41
C GLY A 17 1.64 4.79 17.21
N PRO A 18 2.94 4.49 17.37
CA PRO A 18 3.78 4.06 16.26
C PRO A 18 3.30 2.77 15.56
N ALA A 19 2.74 1.80 16.29
CA ALA A 19 2.20 0.58 15.69
C ALA A 19 0.97 0.88 14.81
N PHE A 20 0.08 1.77 15.27
CA PHE A 20 -1.09 2.19 14.49
C PHE A 20 -0.70 3.05 13.28
N LEU A 21 0.27 3.97 13.40
CA LEU A 21 0.72 4.79 12.27
C LEU A 21 1.35 3.94 11.16
N VAL A 22 2.27 3.04 11.54
CA VAL A 22 2.84 2.09 10.58
C VAL A 22 1.76 1.13 10.04
N GLY A 23 0.79 0.73 10.87
CA GLY A 23 -0.36 -0.02 10.43
C GLY A 23 -1.18 0.72 9.37
N LEU A 24 -1.53 1.99 9.60
CA LEU A 24 -2.27 2.81 8.62
C LEU A 24 -1.53 2.90 7.29
N GLY A 25 -0.22 3.13 7.30
CA GLY A 25 0.58 3.12 6.08
C GLY A 25 0.53 1.76 5.37
N HIS A 26 0.55 0.65 6.11
CA HIS A 26 0.39 -0.68 5.53
C HIS A 26 -1.01 -0.87 4.91
N GLY A 27 -2.05 -0.41 5.59
CA GLY A 27 -3.40 -0.37 5.01
C GLY A 27 -3.46 0.44 3.71
N ALA A 28 -2.72 1.55 3.64
CA ALA A 28 -2.65 2.37 2.42
C ALA A 28 -1.92 1.66 1.27
N THR A 29 -0.87 0.85 1.53
CA THR A 29 -0.21 0.05 0.47
C THR A 29 -1.14 -1.03 -0.08
N HIS A 30 -1.89 -1.71 0.78
CA HIS A 30 -2.89 -2.70 0.39
C HIS A 30 -4.07 -2.06 -0.35
N TRP A 31 -4.54 -0.90 0.10
CA TRP A 31 -5.54 -0.10 -0.60
C TRP A 31 -5.12 0.20 -2.04
N MET A 32 -3.89 0.66 -2.28
CA MET A 32 -3.40 0.95 -3.62
C MET A 32 -3.36 -0.29 -4.51
N ALA A 33 -2.87 -1.42 -3.99
CA ALA A 33 -2.84 -2.69 -4.70
C ALA A 33 -4.26 -3.17 -5.06
N ALA A 34 -5.19 -3.09 -4.11
CA ALA A 34 -6.59 -3.45 -4.34
C ALA A 34 -7.24 -2.56 -5.41
N PHE A 35 -6.99 -1.24 -5.40
CA PHE A 35 -7.48 -0.33 -6.45
C PHE A 35 -6.97 -0.76 -7.83
N PHE A 36 -5.69 -1.10 -7.98
CA PHE A 36 -5.16 -1.61 -9.24
C PHE A 36 -5.92 -2.84 -9.71
N TYR A 37 -6.06 -3.86 -8.87
CA TYR A 37 -6.75 -5.10 -9.25
C TYR A 37 -8.23 -4.88 -9.59
N LEU A 38 -8.92 -4.07 -8.81
CA LEU A 38 -10.35 -3.82 -9.01
C LEU A 38 -10.64 -2.96 -10.25
N LEU A 39 -9.73 -2.05 -10.59
CA LEU A 39 -9.87 -1.21 -11.77
C LEU A 39 -9.38 -1.90 -13.06
N LEU A 40 -8.54 -2.94 -12.97
CA LEU A 40 -7.93 -3.61 -14.12
C LEU A 40 -8.94 -4.08 -15.18
N PRO A 41 -10.11 -4.67 -14.86
CA PRO A 41 -11.10 -5.03 -15.86
C PRO A 41 -11.67 -3.84 -16.62
N PHE A 42 -11.86 -2.71 -15.95
CA PHE A 42 -12.37 -1.48 -16.57
C PHE A 42 -11.29 -0.83 -17.45
N ILE A 43 -10.05 -0.83 -17.01
CA ILE A 43 -8.89 -0.39 -17.78
C ILE A 43 -8.74 -1.25 -19.03
N ALA A 44 -8.76 -2.58 -18.89
CA ALA A 44 -8.62 -3.51 -19.98
C ALA A 44 -9.69 -3.32 -21.05
N LYS A 45 -10.95 -3.10 -20.64
CA LYS A 45 -12.05 -2.81 -21.55
C LYS A 45 -11.87 -1.48 -22.30
N ASP A 46 -11.44 -0.42 -21.61
CA ASP A 46 -11.34 0.93 -22.15
C ASP A 46 -10.20 1.09 -23.17
N ILE A 47 -9.04 0.49 -22.89
CA ILE A 47 -7.85 0.58 -23.76
C ILE A 47 -7.62 -0.66 -24.63
N GLY A 48 -8.57 -1.62 -24.63
CA GLY A 48 -8.56 -2.77 -25.53
C GLY A 48 -7.53 -3.86 -25.20
N LEU A 49 -7.24 -4.10 -23.92
CA LEU A 49 -6.29 -5.13 -23.49
C LEU A 49 -6.89 -6.54 -23.61
N SER A 50 -6.07 -7.48 -24.04
CA SER A 50 -6.39 -8.91 -23.95
C SER A 50 -6.28 -9.42 -22.50
N TYR A 51 -6.83 -10.60 -22.22
CA TYR A 51 -6.62 -11.29 -20.93
C TYR A 51 -5.14 -11.59 -20.67
N THR A 52 -4.36 -11.83 -21.73
CA THR A 52 -2.91 -12.03 -21.62
C THR A 52 -2.20 -10.75 -21.16
N ASP A 53 -2.57 -9.59 -21.72
CA ASP A 53 -2.01 -8.30 -21.31
C ASP A 53 -2.35 -7.98 -19.86
N ALA A 54 -3.60 -8.22 -19.44
CA ALA A 54 -4.02 -8.04 -18.05
C ALA A 54 -3.23 -8.98 -17.11
N GLY A 55 -3.07 -10.24 -17.47
CA GLY A 55 -2.25 -11.18 -16.70
C GLY A 55 -0.77 -10.78 -16.66
N LEU A 56 -0.22 -10.23 -17.75
CA LEU A 56 1.14 -9.71 -17.81
C LEU A 56 1.32 -8.52 -16.85
N LEU A 57 0.37 -7.59 -16.80
CA LEU A 57 0.41 -6.47 -15.86
C LEU A 57 0.42 -6.93 -14.40
N VAL A 58 -0.40 -7.93 -14.05
CA VAL A 58 -0.39 -8.53 -12.71
C VAL A 58 0.97 -9.18 -12.40
N SER A 59 1.55 -9.89 -13.37
CA SER A 59 2.86 -10.51 -13.22
C SER A 59 3.98 -9.47 -13.05
N ILE A 60 3.92 -8.36 -13.79
CA ILE A 60 4.85 -7.23 -13.69
C ILE A 60 4.73 -6.56 -12.31
N PHE A 61 3.52 -6.36 -11.81
CA PHE A 61 3.31 -5.84 -10.44
C PHE A 61 4.01 -6.72 -9.41
N HIS A 62 3.81 -8.03 -9.44
CA HIS A 62 4.43 -8.94 -8.46
C HIS A 62 5.94 -9.05 -8.64
N LEU A 63 6.45 -9.04 -9.88
CA LEU A 63 7.90 -9.11 -10.13
C LEU A 63 8.60 -7.83 -9.64
N SER A 64 8.05 -6.65 -9.93
CA SER A 64 8.59 -5.39 -9.42
C SER A 64 8.51 -5.29 -7.90
N SER A 65 7.44 -5.79 -7.30
CA SER A 65 7.29 -5.97 -5.86
C SER A 65 8.37 -6.85 -5.26
N LEU A 66 8.63 -8.02 -5.87
CA LEU A 66 9.66 -8.96 -5.41
C LEU A 66 11.05 -8.31 -5.41
N VAL A 67 11.41 -7.64 -6.51
CA VAL A 67 12.70 -6.94 -6.63
C VAL A 67 12.82 -5.83 -5.58
N ALA A 68 11.76 -5.04 -5.39
CA ALA A 68 11.73 -3.98 -4.40
C ALA A 68 11.83 -4.51 -2.96
N ASN A 69 11.20 -5.65 -2.66
CA ASN A 69 11.27 -6.27 -1.33
C ASN A 69 12.71 -6.63 -0.95
N PHE A 70 13.41 -7.30 -1.86
CA PHE A 70 14.82 -7.65 -1.64
C PHE A 70 15.71 -6.41 -1.54
N GLY A 71 15.54 -5.45 -2.48
CA GLY A 71 16.32 -4.23 -2.51
C GLY A 71 16.10 -3.34 -1.29
N SER A 72 14.85 -3.18 -0.84
CA SER A 72 14.53 -2.34 0.31
C SER A 72 15.07 -2.91 1.63
N GLY A 73 15.07 -4.23 1.80
CA GLY A 73 15.67 -4.88 2.96
C GLY A 73 17.17 -4.53 3.06
N LEU A 74 17.91 -4.75 1.99
CA LEU A 74 19.34 -4.43 1.91
C LEU A 74 19.60 -2.93 2.17
N MET A 75 18.82 -2.05 1.53
CA MET A 75 18.96 -0.61 1.69
C MET A 75 18.69 -0.13 3.11
N VAL A 76 17.70 -0.74 3.79
CA VAL A 76 17.40 -0.45 5.20
C VAL A 76 18.55 -0.89 6.11
N ASP A 77 19.11 -2.06 5.88
CA ASP A 77 20.23 -2.57 6.69
C ASP A 77 21.48 -1.67 6.55
N ILE A 78 21.75 -1.18 5.33
CA ILE A 78 22.91 -0.28 5.07
C ILE A 78 22.66 1.12 5.61
N THR A 79 21.46 1.69 5.45
CA THR A 79 21.20 3.12 5.70
C THR A 79 20.55 3.41 7.05
N GLY A 80 19.84 2.45 7.63
CA GLY A 80 19.01 2.62 8.83
C GLY A 80 17.77 3.52 8.64
N ARG A 81 17.52 4.03 7.41
CA ARG A 81 16.49 5.06 7.14
C ARG A 81 15.09 4.50 6.96
N ARG A 82 14.59 3.74 7.94
CA ARG A 82 13.32 3.00 7.86
C ARG A 82 12.11 3.86 7.54
N ILE A 83 11.96 5.02 8.19
CA ILE A 83 10.82 5.93 7.99
C ILE A 83 10.87 6.56 6.60
N VAL A 84 12.04 6.95 6.11
CA VAL A 84 12.18 7.54 4.77
C VAL A 84 11.68 6.60 3.69
N PHE A 85 12.04 5.31 3.76
CA PHE A 85 11.55 4.31 2.78
C PHE A 85 10.04 4.13 2.83
N GLN A 86 9.43 4.18 4.02
CA GLN A 86 7.98 4.12 4.19
C GLN A 86 7.29 5.33 3.54
N ILE A 87 7.80 6.54 3.79
CA ILE A 87 7.26 7.77 3.18
C ILE A 87 7.41 7.73 1.65
N VAL A 88 8.60 7.38 1.15
CA VAL A 88 8.85 7.28 -0.30
C VAL A 88 7.93 6.24 -0.94
N SER A 89 7.71 5.10 -0.29
CA SER A 89 6.75 4.09 -0.74
C SER A 89 5.36 4.70 -0.96
N LEU A 90 4.79 5.38 0.03
CA LEU A 90 3.45 5.97 -0.08
C LEU A 90 3.38 7.08 -1.13
N ILE A 91 4.40 7.93 -1.23
CA ILE A 91 4.45 9.00 -2.25
C ILE A 91 4.49 8.41 -3.65
N VAL A 92 5.38 7.45 -3.89
CA VAL A 92 5.53 6.82 -5.23
C VAL A 92 4.26 6.08 -5.62
N GLY A 93 3.71 5.28 -4.72
CA GLY A 93 2.48 4.52 -5.00
C GLY A 93 1.26 5.41 -5.17
N GLY A 94 1.10 6.42 -4.30
CA GLY A 94 0.03 7.41 -4.42
C GLY A 94 0.11 8.21 -5.72
N ALA A 95 1.33 8.64 -6.11
CA ALA A 95 1.55 9.33 -7.38
C ALA A 95 1.27 8.42 -8.59
N ALA A 96 1.67 7.13 -8.54
CA ALA A 96 1.35 6.18 -9.59
C ALA A 96 -0.18 5.99 -9.72
N LEU A 97 -0.90 5.80 -8.62
CA LEU A 97 -2.35 5.65 -8.63
C LEU A 97 -3.07 6.91 -9.14
N LEU A 98 -2.61 8.09 -8.72
CA LEU A 98 -3.12 9.38 -9.20
C LEU A 98 -2.94 9.50 -10.72
N THR A 99 -1.76 9.10 -11.23
CA THR A 99 -1.41 9.19 -12.66
C THR A 99 -2.20 8.17 -13.51
N PHE A 100 -2.75 7.10 -12.92
CA PHE A 100 -3.65 6.17 -13.63
C PHE A 100 -4.82 6.90 -14.31
N GLY A 101 -5.30 8.00 -13.75
CA GLY A 101 -6.32 8.84 -14.37
C GLY A 101 -5.95 9.39 -15.75
N LEU A 102 -4.67 9.42 -16.10
CA LEU A 102 -4.14 9.94 -17.36
C LEU A 102 -3.80 8.86 -18.39
N VAL A 103 -3.90 7.58 -18.00
CA VAL A 103 -3.53 6.44 -18.86
C VAL A 103 -4.44 6.35 -20.08
N ARG A 104 -3.81 6.17 -21.26
CA ARG A 104 -4.49 5.93 -22.54
C ARG A 104 -3.83 4.80 -23.35
N GLU A 105 -2.70 4.31 -22.89
CA GLU A 105 -1.89 3.32 -23.61
C GLU A 105 -1.18 2.34 -22.67
N PHE A 106 -0.86 1.16 -23.22
CA PHE A 106 -0.31 0.04 -22.46
C PHE A 106 1.07 0.33 -21.85
N LEU A 107 1.96 1.06 -22.57
CA LEU A 107 3.31 1.31 -22.11
C LEU A 107 3.32 2.19 -20.84
N LEU A 108 2.53 3.28 -20.83
CA LEU A 108 2.39 4.14 -19.65
C LEU A 108 1.77 3.36 -18.48
N LEU A 109 0.73 2.57 -18.75
CA LEU A 109 0.12 1.71 -17.72
C LEU A 109 1.15 0.75 -17.11
N THR A 110 1.96 0.09 -17.95
CA THR A 110 3.01 -0.83 -17.49
C THR A 110 4.03 -0.12 -16.59
N ALA A 111 4.49 1.09 -16.97
CA ALA A 111 5.41 1.86 -16.14
C ALA A 111 4.81 2.21 -14.77
N LEU A 112 3.53 2.61 -14.74
CA LEU A 112 2.84 2.92 -13.48
C LEU A 112 2.60 1.67 -12.62
N VAL A 113 2.33 0.52 -13.23
CA VAL A 113 2.20 -0.76 -12.54
C VAL A 113 3.53 -1.19 -11.91
N ILE A 114 4.66 -0.97 -12.60
CA ILE A 114 6.00 -1.19 -12.03
C ILE A 114 6.20 -0.30 -10.79
N LEU A 115 5.90 0.99 -10.90
CA LEU A 115 6.04 1.92 -9.76
C LEU A 115 5.14 1.53 -8.59
N LEU A 116 3.92 1.09 -8.88
CA LEU A 116 2.98 0.64 -7.87
C LEU A 116 3.47 -0.64 -7.17
N GLY A 117 4.00 -1.60 -7.93
CA GLY A 117 4.59 -2.82 -7.39
C GLY A 117 5.84 -2.53 -6.54
N VAL A 118 6.75 -1.66 -7.02
CA VAL A 118 7.91 -1.21 -6.25
C VAL A 118 7.47 -0.55 -4.95
N SER A 119 6.52 0.38 -5.01
CA SER A 119 5.96 1.06 -3.86
C SER A 119 5.42 0.06 -2.82
N ASN A 120 4.64 -0.92 -3.26
CA ASN A 120 4.02 -1.90 -2.37
C ASN A 120 5.05 -2.58 -1.45
N ASN A 121 6.15 -3.07 -1.99
CA ASN A 121 7.16 -3.80 -1.20
C ASN A 121 8.38 -2.96 -0.75
N LEU A 122 8.51 -1.72 -1.17
CA LEU A 122 9.43 -0.77 -0.54
C LEU A 122 9.01 -0.46 0.90
N TRP A 123 7.73 -0.69 1.26
CA TRP A 123 7.16 -0.50 2.58
C TRP A 123 7.54 -1.60 3.58
N HIS A 124 7.46 -2.88 3.19
CA HIS A 124 7.40 -4.00 4.13
C HIS A 124 8.66 -4.19 4.98
N PRO A 125 9.89 -4.37 4.42
CA PRO A 125 11.09 -4.57 5.24
C PRO A 125 11.36 -3.42 6.21
N PRO A 126 11.27 -2.13 5.80
CA PRO A 126 11.43 -1.00 6.71
C PRO A 126 10.43 -0.98 7.86
N ALA A 127 9.15 -1.27 7.58
CA ALA A 127 8.08 -1.28 8.57
C ALA A 127 8.26 -2.40 9.60
N ILE A 128 8.55 -3.62 9.12
CA ILE A 128 8.80 -4.77 9.99
C ILE A 128 10.02 -4.53 10.87
N ALA A 129 11.12 -4.01 10.31
CA ALA A 129 12.33 -3.69 11.06
C ALA A 129 12.05 -2.60 12.13
N PHE A 130 11.32 -1.53 11.76
CA PHE A 130 10.94 -0.48 12.69
C PHE A 130 10.10 -1.02 13.86
N LEU A 131 9.05 -1.78 13.57
CA LEU A 131 8.17 -2.34 14.59
C LEU A 131 8.88 -3.35 15.49
N SER A 132 9.75 -4.18 14.92
CA SER A 132 10.50 -5.18 15.67
C SER A 132 11.46 -4.56 16.67
N ASP A 133 12.09 -3.44 16.32
CA ASP A 133 13.00 -2.72 17.21
C ASP A 133 12.23 -1.86 18.24
N ARG A 134 11.10 -1.29 17.83
CA ARG A 134 10.30 -0.45 18.72
C ARG A 134 9.57 -1.25 19.80
N TYR A 135 9.22 -2.51 19.50
CA TYR A 135 8.45 -3.38 20.39
C TYR A 135 9.14 -4.73 20.64
N PRO A 136 10.37 -4.77 21.18
CA PRO A 136 11.16 -6.02 21.28
C PRO A 136 10.49 -7.10 22.13
N GLY A 137 9.75 -6.71 23.19
CA GLY A 137 8.98 -7.62 24.06
C GLY A 137 7.56 -7.94 23.55
N ASN A 138 7.04 -7.19 22.56
CA ASN A 138 5.67 -7.28 22.09
C ASN A 138 5.59 -7.27 20.56
N ARG A 139 6.57 -7.90 19.87
CA ARG A 139 6.66 -7.95 18.40
C ARG A 139 5.38 -8.54 17.77
N GLY A 140 4.89 -9.63 18.34
CA GLY A 140 3.65 -10.27 17.87
C GLY A 140 2.47 -9.30 17.83
N TYR A 141 2.26 -8.52 18.90
CA TYR A 141 1.22 -7.49 18.94
C TYR A 141 1.43 -6.43 17.85
N ALA A 142 2.62 -5.84 17.76
CA ALA A 142 2.90 -4.77 16.79
C ALA A 142 2.71 -5.25 15.33
N LEU A 143 3.19 -6.45 15.03
CA LEU A 143 3.02 -7.05 13.70
C LEU A 143 1.56 -7.47 13.43
N SER A 144 0.80 -7.86 14.46
CA SER A 144 -0.64 -8.13 14.31
C SER A 144 -1.44 -6.87 13.99
N VAL A 145 -1.12 -5.73 14.63
CA VAL A 145 -1.71 -4.43 14.28
C VAL A 145 -1.38 -4.06 12.83
N HIS A 146 -0.12 -4.22 12.43
CA HIS A 146 0.33 -4.00 11.07
C HIS A 146 -0.45 -4.85 10.05
N ALA A 147 -0.61 -6.15 10.30
CA ALA A 147 -1.37 -7.06 9.44
C ALA A 147 -2.88 -6.75 9.44
N LEU A 148 -3.46 -6.40 10.61
CA LEU A 148 -4.87 -6.02 10.71
C LEU A 148 -5.19 -4.82 9.81
N CYS A 149 -4.34 -3.80 9.82
CA CYS A 149 -4.54 -2.62 8.98
C CYS A 149 -4.44 -2.94 7.48
N ALA A 150 -3.55 -3.86 7.07
CA ALA A 150 -3.50 -4.36 5.71
C ALA A 150 -4.84 -4.98 5.27
N ASN A 151 -5.37 -5.90 6.11
CA ASN A 151 -6.66 -6.54 5.86
C ASN A 151 -7.81 -5.52 5.82
N LEU A 152 -7.75 -4.46 6.63
CA LEU A 152 -8.73 -3.36 6.55
C LEU A 152 -8.62 -2.61 5.22
N GLY A 153 -7.41 -2.35 4.72
CA GLY A 153 -7.18 -1.79 3.39
C GLY A 153 -7.83 -2.64 2.30
N ASP A 154 -7.55 -3.94 2.30
CA ASP A 154 -8.12 -4.90 1.34
C ASP A 154 -9.65 -5.02 1.44
N THR A 155 -10.20 -4.90 2.65
CA THR A 155 -11.65 -5.03 2.89
C THR A 155 -12.42 -3.78 2.48
N ILE A 156 -11.87 -2.59 2.74
CA ILE A 156 -12.56 -1.32 2.49
C ILE A 156 -12.43 -0.91 1.02
N ALA A 157 -11.30 -1.23 0.36
CA ALA A 157 -11.06 -0.85 -1.01
C ALA A 157 -12.16 -1.31 -2.01
N PRO A 158 -12.66 -2.55 -1.99
CA PRO A 158 -13.74 -2.97 -2.89
C PRO A 158 -15.03 -2.17 -2.70
N LEU A 159 -15.38 -1.83 -1.47
CA LEU A 159 -16.56 -1.00 -1.17
C LEU A 159 -16.38 0.43 -1.73
N ALA A 160 -15.19 1.02 -1.54
CA ALA A 160 -14.88 2.34 -2.04
C ALA A 160 -14.84 2.37 -3.58
N VAL A 161 -14.15 1.42 -4.22
CA VAL A 161 -14.09 1.33 -5.68
C VAL A 161 -15.49 1.12 -6.27
N GLY A 162 -16.28 0.21 -5.71
CA GLY A 162 -17.64 -0.03 -6.16
C GLY A 162 -18.53 1.22 -6.05
N ALA A 163 -18.47 1.93 -4.92
CA ALA A 163 -19.24 3.16 -4.72
C ALA A 163 -18.79 4.29 -5.67
N LEU A 164 -17.49 4.46 -5.88
CA LEU A 164 -16.94 5.49 -6.77
C LEU A 164 -17.30 5.21 -8.24
N LEU A 165 -17.26 3.95 -8.68
CA LEU A 165 -17.60 3.56 -10.05
C LEU A 165 -19.09 3.74 -10.39
N LEU A 166 -19.97 3.94 -9.39
CA LEU A 166 -21.38 4.30 -9.66
C LEU A 166 -21.52 5.73 -10.20
N ILE A 167 -20.57 6.62 -9.88
CA ILE A 167 -20.66 8.04 -10.17
C ILE A 167 -19.47 8.60 -10.94
N LEU A 168 -18.39 7.84 -11.05
CA LEU A 168 -17.14 8.24 -11.73
C LEU A 168 -16.71 7.19 -12.75
N THR A 169 -15.87 7.63 -13.68
CA THR A 169 -15.09 6.71 -14.53
C THR A 169 -14.03 6.01 -13.71
N TRP A 170 -13.42 4.95 -14.27
CA TRP A 170 -12.30 4.28 -13.60
C TRP A 170 -11.10 5.23 -13.38
N GLN A 171 -10.88 6.19 -14.29
CA GLN A 171 -9.87 7.23 -14.16
C GLN A 171 -10.14 8.11 -12.94
N GLY A 172 -11.36 8.63 -12.82
CA GLY A 172 -11.78 9.44 -11.68
C GLY A 172 -11.70 8.66 -10.36
N THR A 173 -12.06 7.38 -10.39
CA THR A 173 -11.96 6.48 -9.24
C THR A 173 -10.50 6.29 -8.80
N ALA A 174 -9.55 6.10 -9.72
CA ALA A 174 -8.13 6.02 -9.41
C ALA A 174 -7.59 7.32 -8.78
N VAL A 175 -7.96 8.46 -9.35
CA VAL A 175 -7.55 9.79 -8.84
C VAL A 175 -8.05 10.01 -7.41
N ILE A 176 -9.33 9.77 -7.15
CA ILE A 176 -9.89 9.90 -5.78
C ILE A 176 -9.29 8.88 -4.84
N GLY A 177 -9.03 7.66 -5.31
CA GLY A 177 -8.38 6.59 -4.54
C GLY A 177 -6.97 6.92 -4.06
N ALA A 178 -6.27 7.86 -4.71
CA ALA A 178 -4.96 8.31 -4.27
C ALA A 178 -5.02 9.26 -3.04
N ALA A 179 -6.15 9.95 -2.82
CA ALA A 179 -6.27 10.94 -1.75
C ALA A 179 -6.02 10.38 -0.34
N PRO A 180 -6.61 9.23 0.08
CA PRO A 180 -6.32 8.66 1.39
C PRO A 180 -4.85 8.32 1.60
N VAL A 181 -4.14 7.91 0.54
CA VAL A 181 -2.71 7.55 0.61
C VAL A 181 -1.88 8.79 0.96
N PHE A 182 -2.13 9.91 0.30
CA PHE A 182 -1.44 11.17 0.60
C PHE A 182 -1.79 11.69 1.99
N LEU A 183 -3.05 11.55 2.44
CA LEU A 183 -3.44 11.91 3.81
C LEU A 183 -2.65 11.10 4.85
N VAL A 184 -2.51 9.80 4.65
CA VAL A 184 -1.71 8.94 5.54
C VAL A 184 -0.23 9.32 5.48
N THR A 185 0.28 9.77 4.34
CA THR A 185 1.70 10.18 4.19
C THR A 185 2.03 11.44 5.00
N LEU A 186 1.05 12.29 5.28
CA LEU A 186 1.22 13.55 6.02
C LEU A 186 1.21 13.38 7.55
N ILE A 187 0.84 12.19 8.05
CA ILE A 187 0.78 11.88 9.49
C ILE A 187 2.09 11.24 9.96
#